data_b49fbaef269027a4fd07e901163bc9d1
#
_entry.id   b49fbaef269027a4fd07e901163bc9d1
#
_cell.length_a   1.000
_cell.length_b   1.000
_cell.length_c   1.000
_cell.angle_alpha   90.00
_cell.angle_beta   90.00
_cell.angle_gamma   90.00
#
_symmetry.space_group_name_H-M   'P 1'
#
loop_
_entity.id
_entity.type
_entity.pdbx_description
1 polymer ?
#
loop_
_entity_poly.entity_id
_entity_poly.type
_entity_poly.pdbx_seq_one_letter_code
_entity_poly.pdbx_strand_id
1 'polypeptide(L)'
;MTVIKQQSVTESSHQKHLRDYINNDKKVLLRDEQNMTGCHDLKQWASFMSRTRDRYGHNKSARKSRDKETGKIIEAKNTILYHQVLAFLPDECDVNGGRLKPEDCMRFAKEYASRYYPNQQIVFALHKEHCKEDHTYRYAIHMVINRSNIVTGKRLAEGTGAQAKRNRANRVRTMDKEWGLQQVEEGVQNSKVHAKQPSKIEKEIESRGVRSYKTNLRELCRIAAQRATNLVEYRELLEGWGVDTQFRRGRMYVTDTDNARYSFSVTKLDASLNPEGLERAFRNNAAGGSANGADRTETVRAEYLSGIRDAYLAYRRQAQS
;
A
#
# COMPACT_ATOMS: atom_id res chain seq x y z
N MET A 1 -7.45 -3.02 12.56
CA MET A 1 -6.72 -2.09 11.65
C MET A 1 -7.31 -2.19 10.24
N THR A 2 -7.64 -1.06 9.67
CA THR A 2 -8.24 -0.99 8.34
C THR A 2 -7.29 -0.29 7.35
N VAL A 3 -7.13 -0.85 6.17
CA VAL A 3 -6.31 -0.26 5.10
C VAL A 3 -7.22 0.33 4.03
N ILE A 4 -6.95 1.59 3.62
CA ILE A 4 -7.68 2.24 2.56
C ILE A 4 -6.83 2.40 1.30
N LYS A 5 -7.39 1.99 0.15
CA LYS A 5 -6.83 2.27 -1.18
C LYS A 5 -7.85 3.06 -2.00
N GLN A 6 -7.35 3.95 -2.87
CA GLN A 6 -8.22 4.68 -3.81
C GLN A 6 -7.64 4.63 -5.21
N GLN A 7 -8.53 4.43 -6.17
CA GLN A 7 -8.27 4.52 -7.61
C GLN A 7 -9.26 5.48 -8.26
N SER A 8 -8.77 6.35 -9.14
CA SER A 8 -9.61 7.22 -9.95
C SER A 8 -10.07 6.46 -11.21
N VAL A 9 -11.35 6.50 -11.50
CA VAL A 9 -11.94 5.94 -12.72
C VAL A 9 -12.12 7.07 -13.71
N THR A 10 -11.43 7.01 -14.84
CA THR A 10 -11.38 8.07 -15.85
C THR A 10 -11.91 7.64 -17.21
N GLU A 11 -12.06 6.35 -17.44
CA GLU A 11 -12.44 5.76 -18.72
C GLU A 11 -13.66 4.84 -18.59
N SER A 12 -14.48 4.80 -19.63
CA SER A 12 -15.69 3.95 -19.68
C SER A 12 -15.35 2.45 -19.61
N SER A 13 -14.23 2.02 -20.20
CA SER A 13 -13.72 0.65 -20.12
C SER A 13 -13.40 0.27 -18.67
N HIS A 14 -12.71 1.15 -17.94
CA HIS A 14 -12.40 0.93 -16.52
C HIS A 14 -13.69 0.90 -15.68
N GLN A 15 -14.66 1.78 -15.96
CA GLN A 15 -15.97 1.73 -15.29
C GLN A 15 -16.71 0.41 -15.56
N LYS A 16 -16.64 -0.12 -16.79
CA LYS A 16 -17.23 -1.41 -17.14
C LYS A 16 -16.60 -2.57 -16.33
N HIS A 17 -15.28 -2.67 -16.32
CA HIS A 17 -14.58 -3.68 -15.54
C HIS A 17 -14.91 -3.59 -14.04
N LEU A 18 -14.95 -2.37 -13.49
CA LEU A 18 -15.33 -2.15 -12.10
C LEU A 18 -16.78 -2.58 -11.85
N ARG A 19 -17.71 -2.27 -12.75
CA ARG A 19 -19.12 -2.71 -12.65
C ARG A 19 -19.22 -4.22 -12.62
N ASP A 20 -18.55 -4.90 -13.54
CA ASP A 20 -18.59 -6.34 -13.66
C ASP A 20 -18.00 -7.03 -12.42
N TYR A 21 -16.96 -6.41 -11.82
CA TYR A 21 -16.35 -6.88 -10.57
C TYR A 21 -17.29 -6.69 -9.37
N ILE A 22 -17.86 -5.51 -9.20
CA ILE A 22 -18.77 -5.16 -8.09
C ILE A 22 -20.09 -5.95 -8.17
N ASN A 23 -20.55 -6.25 -9.38
CA ASN A 23 -21.80 -6.96 -9.61
C ASN A 23 -21.66 -8.49 -9.57
N ASN A 24 -20.45 -9.03 -9.37
CA ASN A 24 -20.22 -10.48 -9.38
C ASN A 24 -20.76 -11.15 -8.11
N ASP A 25 -21.95 -11.75 -8.20
CA ASP A 25 -22.65 -12.41 -7.09
C ASP A 25 -21.85 -13.56 -6.45
N LYS A 26 -20.90 -14.17 -7.17
CA LYS A 26 -20.05 -15.24 -6.61
C LYS A 26 -19.02 -14.72 -5.60
N LYS A 27 -18.74 -13.41 -5.61
CA LYS A 27 -17.71 -12.80 -4.74
C LYS A 27 -18.31 -11.87 -3.69
N VAL A 28 -19.49 -11.32 -3.95
CA VAL A 28 -20.13 -10.34 -3.08
C VAL A 28 -20.92 -11.03 -2.01
N LEU A 29 -20.59 -10.77 -0.74
CA LEU A 29 -21.35 -11.24 0.42
C LEU A 29 -22.52 -10.30 0.74
N LEU A 30 -22.26 -8.99 0.73
CA LEU A 30 -23.26 -7.95 1.05
C LEU A 30 -23.16 -6.80 0.06
N ARG A 31 -24.31 -6.19 -0.24
CA ARG A 31 -24.42 -4.93 -0.99
C ARG A 31 -25.22 -3.91 -0.18
N ASP A 32 -24.85 -2.66 -0.33
CA ASP A 32 -25.58 -1.54 0.26
C ASP A 32 -25.36 -0.28 -0.60
N GLU A 33 -26.06 0.81 -0.25
CA GLU A 33 -25.99 2.05 -1.00
C GLU A 33 -26.04 3.29 -0.07
N GLN A 34 -25.67 4.43 -0.61
CA GLN A 34 -25.89 5.74 -0.02
C GLN A 34 -26.32 6.73 -1.12
N ASN A 35 -27.40 7.47 -0.88
CA ASN A 35 -27.95 8.50 -1.78
C ASN A 35 -28.29 7.97 -3.19
N MET A 36 -28.74 6.73 -3.29
CA MET A 36 -29.15 6.09 -4.55
C MET A 36 -30.66 5.93 -4.65
N THR A 37 -31.42 6.78 -3.97
CA THR A 37 -32.90 6.77 -4.02
C THR A 37 -33.40 6.79 -5.44
N GLY A 38 -34.27 5.82 -5.79
CA GLY A 38 -34.75 5.58 -7.16
C GLY A 38 -33.87 4.68 -8.03
N CYS A 39 -32.79 4.14 -7.49
CA CYS A 39 -32.06 3.04 -8.10
C CYS A 39 -32.64 1.70 -7.61
N HIS A 40 -33.67 1.20 -8.28
CA HIS A 40 -34.40 -0.02 -7.84
C HIS A 40 -33.56 -1.29 -7.98
N ASP A 41 -32.57 -1.31 -8.85
CA ASP A 41 -31.62 -2.40 -9.00
C ASP A 41 -30.19 -1.87 -8.84
N LEU A 42 -29.55 -2.21 -7.73
CA LEU A 42 -28.17 -1.77 -7.45
C LEU A 42 -27.14 -2.27 -8.47
N LYS A 43 -27.43 -3.32 -9.25
CA LYS A 43 -26.55 -3.74 -10.34
C LYS A 43 -26.49 -2.71 -11.49
N GLN A 44 -27.47 -1.79 -11.56
CA GLN A 44 -27.51 -0.70 -12.53
C GLN A 44 -26.90 0.63 -12.00
N TRP A 45 -26.17 0.58 -10.90
CA TRP A 45 -25.55 1.75 -10.28
C TRP A 45 -24.77 2.62 -11.26
N ALA A 46 -24.09 2.00 -12.23
CA ALA A 46 -23.22 2.70 -13.18
C ALA A 46 -24.01 3.66 -14.08
N SER A 47 -25.14 3.21 -14.63
CA SER A 47 -26.05 4.04 -15.43
C SER A 47 -26.77 5.09 -14.57
N PHE A 48 -27.16 4.71 -13.35
CA PHE A 48 -27.79 5.64 -12.42
C PHE A 48 -26.85 6.80 -12.06
N MET A 49 -25.62 6.53 -11.69
CA MET A 49 -24.60 7.53 -11.41
C MET A 49 -24.21 8.34 -12.65
N SER A 50 -24.25 7.74 -13.84
CA SER A 50 -24.00 8.45 -15.10
C SER A 50 -25.04 9.52 -15.36
N ARG A 51 -26.33 9.23 -15.18
CA ARG A 51 -27.41 10.22 -15.33
C ARG A 51 -27.21 11.43 -14.42
N THR A 52 -26.76 11.21 -13.18
CA THR A 52 -26.42 12.33 -12.26
C THR A 52 -25.25 13.15 -12.79
N ARG A 53 -24.20 12.51 -13.32
CA ARG A 53 -23.06 13.22 -13.92
C ARG A 53 -23.48 13.98 -15.18
N ASP A 54 -24.36 13.42 -16.01
CA ASP A 54 -24.89 14.09 -17.21
C ASP A 54 -25.66 15.36 -16.85
N ARG A 55 -26.50 15.28 -15.81
CA ARG A 55 -27.26 16.44 -15.29
C ARG A 55 -26.36 17.62 -14.93
N TYR A 56 -25.16 17.36 -14.40
CA TYR A 56 -24.20 18.40 -14.01
C TYR A 56 -23.07 18.62 -15.04
N GLY A 57 -23.11 17.99 -16.20
CA GLY A 57 -22.06 18.06 -17.23
C GLY A 57 -20.71 17.44 -16.80
N HIS A 58 -20.74 16.50 -15.86
CA HIS A 58 -19.50 15.94 -15.27
C HIS A 58 -18.95 14.73 -16.01
N ASN A 59 -19.64 14.21 -17.03
CA ASN A 59 -19.09 13.19 -17.91
C ASN A 59 -18.04 13.73 -18.88
N LYS A 60 -17.97 15.07 -19.06
CA LYS A 60 -16.92 15.75 -19.83
C LYS A 60 -15.86 16.37 -18.93
N SER A 61 -14.64 16.49 -19.41
CA SER A 61 -13.58 17.18 -18.68
C SER A 61 -13.88 18.69 -18.56
N ALA A 62 -13.64 19.23 -17.36
CA ALA A 62 -13.73 20.69 -17.14
C ALA A 62 -12.43 21.42 -17.54
N ARG A 63 -11.38 20.70 -17.91
CA ARG A 63 -10.05 21.25 -18.19
C ARG A 63 -9.58 20.78 -19.56
N LYS A 64 -8.80 21.64 -20.20
CA LYS A 64 -8.01 21.31 -21.38
C LYS A 64 -6.57 21.06 -20.95
N SER A 65 -5.87 20.16 -21.60
CA SER A 65 -4.43 19.94 -21.45
C SER A 65 -3.77 20.03 -22.82
N ARG A 66 -2.45 20.24 -22.83
CA ARG A 66 -1.68 20.16 -24.07
C ARG A 66 -1.06 18.77 -24.16
N ASP A 67 -1.27 18.13 -25.27
CA ASP A 67 -0.58 16.87 -25.59
C ASP A 67 0.92 17.10 -25.70
N LYS A 68 1.72 16.26 -25.04
CA LYS A 68 3.17 16.46 -24.93
C LYS A 68 3.92 16.18 -26.22
N GLU A 69 3.39 15.30 -27.07
CA GLU A 69 4.03 14.86 -28.31
C GLU A 69 3.61 15.75 -29.48
N THR A 70 2.33 16.02 -29.61
CA THR A 70 1.76 16.75 -30.75
C THR A 70 1.60 18.25 -30.50
N GLY A 71 1.69 18.71 -29.23
CA GLY A 71 1.44 20.08 -28.84
C GLY A 71 -0.04 20.51 -28.95
N LYS A 72 -0.93 19.63 -29.40
CA LYS A 72 -2.36 19.96 -29.59
C LYS A 72 -3.09 20.09 -28.25
N ILE A 73 -4.11 20.96 -28.23
CA ILE A 73 -4.99 21.07 -27.06
C ILE A 73 -5.95 19.89 -27.10
N ILE A 74 -5.94 19.09 -26.03
CA ILE A 74 -6.81 17.94 -25.83
C ILE A 74 -7.61 18.09 -24.53
N GLU A 75 -8.68 17.35 -24.36
CA GLU A 75 -9.38 17.27 -23.08
C GLU A 75 -8.48 16.57 -22.03
N ALA A 76 -8.36 17.18 -20.85
CA ALA A 76 -7.66 16.56 -19.75
C ALA A 76 -8.42 15.30 -19.26
N LYS A 77 -7.69 14.34 -18.70
CA LYS A 77 -8.32 13.14 -18.07
C LYS A 77 -9.40 13.56 -17.08
N ASN A 78 -10.61 13.04 -17.28
CA ASN A 78 -11.76 13.32 -16.44
C ASN A 78 -12.00 12.18 -15.45
N THR A 79 -11.76 12.39 -14.17
CA THR A 79 -12.19 11.44 -13.15
C THR A 79 -13.71 11.51 -13.01
N ILE A 80 -14.39 10.42 -13.24
CA ILE A 80 -15.85 10.31 -13.14
C ILE A 80 -16.30 9.67 -11.81
N LEU A 81 -15.52 8.71 -11.30
CA LEU A 81 -15.78 7.99 -10.06
C LEU A 81 -14.47 7.84 -9.28
N TYR A 82 -14.59 7.64 -7.98
CA TYR A 82 -13.52 7.10 -7.14
C TYR A 82 -13.91 5.69 -6.69
N HIS A 83 -13.01 4.74 -6.90
CA HIS A 83 -13.11 3.42 -6.32
C HIS A 83 -12.22 3.37 -5.09
N GLN A 84 -12.81 3.30 -3.91
CA GLN A 84 -12.11 3.08 -2.65
C GLN A 84 -12.34 1.66 -2.16
N VAL A 85 -11.32 1.10 -1.53
CA VAL A 85 -11.38 -0.23 -0.90
C VAL A 85 -10.95 -0.07 0.55
N LEU A 86 -11.83 -0.43 1.48
CA LEU A 86 -11.54 -0.60 2.89
C LEU A 86 -11.30 -2.09 3.15
N ALA A 87 -10.06 -2.47 3.45
CA ALA A 87 -9.69 -3.84 3.75
C ALA A 87 -9.36 -3.99 5.23
N PHE A 88 -10.06 -4.88 5.91
CA PHE A 88 -9.87 -5.17 7.33
C PHE A 88 -8.73 -6.16 7.55
N LEU A 89 -8.09 -6.08 8.71
CA LEU A 89 -7.03 -7.02 9.09
C LEU A 89 -7.63 -8.42 9.21
N PRO A 90 -6.99 -9.46 8.65
CA PRO A 90 -7.49 -10.85 8.74
C PRO A 90 -7.79 -11.29 10.17
N ASP A 91 -6.90 -11.00 11.13
CA ASP A 91 -7.03 -11.41 12.53
C ASP A 91 -8.24 -10.75 13.25
N GLU A 92 -8.80 -9.68 12.69
CA GLU A 92 -10.01 -9.03 13.22
C GLU A 92 -11.30 -9.56 12.61
N CYS A 93 -11.22 -10.31 11.49
CA CYS A 93 -12.39 -10.88 10.81
C CYS A 93 -12.84 -12.19 11.44
N ASP A 94 -14.14 -12.37 11.65
CA ASP A 94 -14.74 -13.56 12.26
C ASP A 94 -14.41 -14.84 11.50
N VAL A 95 -14.22 -14.77 10.20
CA VAL A 95 -13.80 -15.89 9.35
C VAL A 95 -12.46 -16.52 9.77
N ASN A 96 -11.64 -15.81 10.55
CA ASN A 96 -10.39 -16.30 11.13
C ASN A 96 -10.42 -16.28 12.68
N GLY A 97 -11.61 -16.20 13.28
CA GLY A 97 -11.80 -16.16 14.75
C GLY A 97 -11.74 -14.76 15.36
N GLY A 98 -11.68 -13.70 14.55
CA GLY A 98 -11.80 -12.32 15.01
C GLY A 98 -13.25 -11.92 15.33
N ARG A 99 -13.46 -10.64 15.66
CA ARG A 99 -14.77 -10.15 16.12
C ARG A 99 -15.64 -9.49 15.03
N LEU A 100 -15.03 -9.07 13.90
CA LEU A 100 -15.74 -8.34 12.86
C LEU A 100 -16.49 -9.31 11.95
N LYS A 101 -17.81 -9.20 11.94
CA LYS A 101 -18.69 -9.86 10.99
C LYS A 101 -18.82 -9.04 9.69
N PRO A 102 -19.30 -9.64 8.59
CA PRO A 102 -19.56 -8.88 7.35
C PRO A 102 -20.41 -7.64 7.57
N GLU A 103 -21.45 -7.71 8.42
CA GLU A 103 -22.36 -6.63 8.73
C GLU A 103 -21.66 -5.48 9.49
N ASP A 104 -20.73 -5.81 10.39
CA ASP A 104 -19.92 -4.81 11.11
C ASP A 104 -19.00 -4.07 10.14
N CYS A 105 -18.37 -4.78 9.23
CA CYS A 105 -17.55 -4.19 8.18
C CYS A 105 -18.37 -3.24 7.29
N MET A 106 -19.59 -3.64 6.91
CA MET A 106 -20.49 -2.81 6.12
C MET A 106 -20.91 -1.56 6.91
N ARG A 107 -21.25 -1.70 8.19
CA ARG A 107 -21.60 -0.57 9.08
C ARG A 107 -20.44 0.42 9.20
N PHE A 108 -19.20 -0.07 9.37
CA PHE A 108 -17.99 0.77 9.38
C PHE A 108 -17.86 1.57 8.08
N ALA A 109 -18.04 0.93 6.91
CA ALA A 109 -17.92 1.59 5.62
C ALA A 109 -19.03 2.63 5.39
N LYS A 110 -20.25 2.36 5.84
CA LYS A 110 -21.38 3.32 5.78
C LYS A 110 -21.14 4.52 6.69
N GLU A 111 -20.63 4.31 7.89
CA GLU A 111 -20.25 5.38 8.79
C GLU A 111 -19.13 6.25 8.21
N TYR A 112 -18.09 5.61 7.63
CA TYR A 112 -17.03 6.32 6.91
C TYR A 112 -17.59 7.17 5.76
N ALA A 113 -18.46 6.60 4.95
CA ALA A 113 -19.08 7.30 3.83
C ALA A 113 -19.98 8.45 4.25
N SER A 114 -20.81 8.25 5.26
CA SER A 114 -21.68 9.28 5.84
C SER A 114 -20.87 10.46 6.38
N ARG A 115 -19.75 10.20 7.05
CA ARG A 115 -18.88 11.22 7.66
C ARG A 115 -18.09 12.02 6.62
N TYR A 116 -17.56 11.38 5.58
CA TYR A 116 -16.62 12.01 4.64
C TYR A 116 -17.18 12.28 3.25
N TYR A 117 -18.31 11.66 2.90
CA TYR A 117 -18.97 11.76 1.59
C TYR A 117 -20.50 11.88 1.72
N PRO A 118 -21.04 12.71 2.61
CA PRO A 118 -22.48 12.71 2.95
C PRO A 118 -23.39 12.96 1.75
N ASN A 119 -22.91 13.69 0.73
CA ASN A 119 -23.68 14.13 -0.42
C ASN A 119 -23.28 13.43 -1.74
N GLN A 120 -22.55 12.33 -1.67
CA GLN A 120 -22.20 11.53 -2.84
C GLN A 120 -23.10 10.30 -2.94
N GLN A 121 -23.40 9.94 -4.19
CA GLN A 121 -23.95 8.62 -4.48
C GLN A 121 -22.85 7.58 -4.34
N ILE A 122 -23.10 6.55 -3.55
CA ILE A 122 -22.13 5.49 -3.30
C ILE A 122 -22.83 4.14 -3.39
N VAL A 123 -22.18 3.17 -4.03
CA VAL A 123 -22.53 1.77 -3.91
C VAL A 123 -21.44 1.03 -3.16
N PHE A 124 -21.82 0.12 -2.28
CA PHE A 124 -20.95 -0.71 -1.48
C PHE A 124 -21.09 -2.17 -1.92
N ALA A 125 -19.97 -2.87 -1.99
CA ALA A 125 -19.94 -4.33 -2.14
C ALA A 125 -18.86 -4.90 -1.22
N LEU A 126 -19.27 -5.78 -0.32
CA LEU A 126 -18.36 -6.50 0.56
C LEU A 126 -17.95 -7.81 -0.08
N HIS A 127 -16.65 -8.02 -0.19
CA HIS A 127 -16.03 -9.25 -0.68
C HIS A 127 -15.29 -9.97 0.45
N LYS A 128 -15.32 -11.30 0.43
CA LYS A 128 -14.38 -12.13 1.17
C LYS A 128 -13.18 -12.41 0.26
N GLU A 129 -12.02 -11.88 0.60
CA GLU A 129 -10.79 -12.03 -0.17
C GLU A 129 -9.84 -13.03 0.50
N HIS A 130 -9.27 -13.94 -0.28
CA HIS A 130 -8.23 -14.85 0.17
C HIS A 130 -6.86 -14.16 0.17
N CYS A 131 -6.15 -14.20 1.29
CA CYS A 131 -4.78 -13.72 1.44
C CYS A 131 -3.82 -14.88 1.13
N LYS A 132 -3.16 -14.81 -0.01
CA LYS A 132 -2.35 -15.93 -0.54
C LYS A 132 -1.11 -16.23 0.31
N GLU A 133 -0.59 -15.23 1.00
CA GLU A 133 0.67 -15.31 1.74
C GLU A 133 0.55 -16.08 3.05
N ASP A 134 -0.60 -16.01 3.70
CA ASP A 134 -0.85 -16.65 5.02
C ASP A 134 -2.07 -17.57 5.02
N HIS A 135 -2.68 -17.80 3.84
CA HIS A 135 -3.87 -18.63 3.64
C HIS A 135 -5.09 -18.21 4.48
N THR A 136 -5.10 -16.98 4.98
CA THR A 136 -6.25 -16.42 5.70
C THR A 136 -7.26 -15.76 4.76
N TYR A 137 -8.37 -15.30 5.31
CA TYR A 137 -9.36 -14.50 4.60
C TYR A 137 -9.50 -13.13 5.25
N ARG A 138 -9.88 -12.14 4.47
CA ARG A 138 -10.23 -10.81 4.97
C ARG A 138 -11.51 -10.32 4.33
N TYR A 139 -12.19 -9.40 5.00
CA TYR A 139 -13.26 -8.64 4.42
C TYR A 139 -12.72 -7.37 3.77
N ALA A 140 -13.18 -7.10 2.56
CA ALA A 140 -12.85 -5.90 1.81
C ALA A 140 -14.11 -5.25 1.27
N ILE A 141 -14.35 -3.99 1.66
CA ILE A 141 -15.48 -3.22 1.16
C ILE A 141 -15.02 -2.36 -0.01
N HIS A 142 -15.60 -2.61 -1.16
CA HIS A 142 -15.45 -1.79 -2.35
C HIS A 142 -16.52 -0.71 -2.35
N MET A 143 -16.11 0.54 -2.29
CA MET A 143 -16.98 1.72 -2.38
C MET A 143 -16.76 2.38 -3.74
N VAL A 144 -17.81 2.48 -4.54
CA VAL A 144 -17.80 3.25 -5.78
C VAL A 144 -18.50 4.58 -5.53
N ILE A 145 -17.74 5.65 -5.51
CA ILE A 145 -18.18 6.99 -5.12
C ILE A 145 -18.36 7.83 -6.38
N ASN A 146 -19.57 8.30 -6.64
CA ASN A 146 -19.82 9.25 -7.71
C ASN A 146 -19.13 10.59 -7.42
N ARG A 147 -18.42 11.12 -8.40
CA ARG A 147 -17.71 12.38 -8.21
C ARG A 147 -18.65 13.59 -8.12
N SER A 148 -19.88 13.48 -8.61
CA SER A 148 -20.87 14.55 -8.51
C SER A 148 -21.50 14.60 -7.13
N ASN A 149 -21.43 15.77 -6.48
CA ASN A 149 -22.18 16.06 -5.26
C ASN A 149 -23.64 16.34 -5.66
N ILE A 150 -24.58 15.57 -5.10
CA ILE A 150 -26.00 15.66 -5.50
C ILE A 150 -26.71 16.91 -4.97
N VAL A 151 -26.15 17.54 -3.92
CA VAL A 151 -26.72 18.75 -3.31
C VAL A 151 -26.15 20.01 -3.98
N THR A 152 -24.83 20.08 -4.12
CA THR A 152 -24.18 21.30 -4.62
C THR A 152 -23.90 21.29 -6.11
N GLY A 153 -24.05 20.16 -6.79
CA GLY A 153 -23.67 19.99 -8.18
C GLY A 153 -22.17 20.15 -8.47
N LYS A 154 -21.32 20.20 -7.45
CA LYS A 154 -19.87 20.34 -7.61
C LYS A 154 -19.18 18.99 -7.73
N ARG A 155 -17.99 19.00 -8.33
CA ARG A 155 -17.14 17.80 -8.41
C ARG A 155 -16.40 17.57 -7.10
N LEU A 156 -16.48 16.39 -6.54
CA LEU A 156 -15.65 15.95 -5.43
C LEU A 156 -14.17 15.94 -5.84
N ALA A 157 -13.31 16.51 -5.00
CA ALA A 157 -11.86 16.61 -5.20
C ALA A 157 -11.11 15.85 -4.10
N GLU A 158 -10.95 14.55 -4.25
CA GLU A 158 -10.22 13.69 -3.27
C GLU A 158 -8.69 13.72 -3.44
N GLY A 159 -8.20 14.17 -4.59
CA GLY A 159 -6.76 14.20 -4.85
C GLY A 159 -6.12 12.80 -4.93
N THR A 160 -4.93 12.76 -5.51
CA THR A 160 -4.14 11.51 -5.69
C THR A 160 -2.74 11.61 -5.11
N GLY A 161 -2.29 12.80 -4.72
CA GLY A 161 -0.96 13.05 -4.16
C GLY A 161 -0.73 12.42 -2.78
N ALA A 162 0.50 12.48 -2.30
CA ALA A 162 0.90 11.89 -1.02
C ALA A 162 0.09 12.44 0.17
N GLN A 163 -0.19 13.75 0.18
CA GLN A 163 -1.00 14.36 1.22
C GLN A 163 -2.43 13.84 1.24
N ALA A 164 -3.07 13.71 0.08
CA ALA A 164 -4.42 13.17 -0.03
C ALA A 164 -4.49 11.69 0.43
N LYS A 165 -3.45 10.90 0.15
CA LYS A 165 -3.33 9.53 0.66
C LYS A 165 -3.22 9.49 2.18
N ARG A 166 -2.38 10.37 2.76
CA ARG A 166 -2.26 10.50 4.23
C ARG A 166 -3.56 10.92 4.88
N ASN A 167 -4.25 11.90 4.31
CA ASN A 167 -5.54 12.35 4.85
C ASN A 167 -6.56 11.20 4.91
N ARG A 168 -6.70 10.41 3.84
CA ARG A 168 -7.59 9.24 3.84
C ARG A 168 -7.15 8.18 4.86
N ALA A 169 -5.85 7.90 4.97
CA ALA A 169 -5.34 6.99 5.98
C ALA A 169 -5.66 7.47 7.41
N ASN A 170 -5.48 8.77 7.67
CA ASN A 170 -5.79 9.35 8.98
C ASN A 170 -7.29 9.27 9.32
N ARG A 171 -8.19 9.51 8.34
CA ARG A 171 -9.64 9.32 8.52
C ARG A 171 -9.95 7.89 9.01
N VAL A 172 -9.36 6.90 8.37
CA VAL A 172 -9.57 5.49 8.73
C VAL A 172 -8.94 5.16 10.09
N ARG A 173 -7.74 5.66 10.40
CA ARG A 173 -7.10 5.48 11.72
C ARG A 173 -7.96 6.04 12.87
N THR A 174 -8.57 7.21 12.65
CA THR A 174 -9.51 7.79 13.63
C THR A 174 -10.69 6.86 13.87
N MET A 175 -11.28 6.32 12.82
CA MET A 175 -12.38 5.37 12.94
C MET A 175 -11.93 4.04 13.56
N ASP A 176 -10.77 3.51 13.18
CA ASP A 176 -10.20 2.30 13.79
C ASP A 176 -10.09 2.48 15.33
N LYS A 177 -9.68 3.66 15.80
CA LYS A 177 -9.61 3.98 17.22
C LYS A 177 -10.99 4.00 17.88
N GLU A 178 -11.96 4.65 17.24
CA GLU A 178 -13.35 4.74 17.74
C GLU A 178 -13.99 3.35 17.81
N TRP A 179 -13.69 2.48 16.86
CA TRP A 179 -14.18 1.11 16.80
C TRP A 179 -13.37 0.11 17.64
N GLY A 180 -12.32 0.57 18.35
CA GLY A 180 -11.42 -0.27 19.14
C GLY A 180 -10.70 -1.33 18.30
N LEU A 181 -10.42 -1.03 17.01
CA LEU A 181 -9.64 -1.90 16.13
C LEU A 181 -8.15 -1.72 16.39
N GLN A 182 -7.35 -2.69 15.98
CA GLN A 182 -5.90 -2.62 16.07
C GLN A 182 -5.38 -1.36 15.38
N GLN A 183 -4.47 -0.65 16.04
CA GLN A 183 -3.90 0.58 15.51
C GLN A 183 -2.65 0.31 14.71
N VAL A 184 -2.38 1.19 13.73
CA VAL A 184 -1.11 1.21 13.00
C VAL A 184 -0.08 1.91 13.88
N GLU A 185 0.99 1.21 14.21
CA GLU A 185 2.16 1.79 14.87
C GLU A 185 3.17 2.25 13.83
N GLU A 186 3.57 3.52 13.88
CA GLU A 186 4.59 4.03 12.96
C GLU A 186 5.96 3.44 13.28
N GLY A 187 6.68 3.03 12.21
CA GLY A 187 8.01 2.40 12.34
C GLY A 187 7.99 0.94 12.76
N VAL A 188 6.82 0.32 12.98
CA VAL A 188 6.67 -1.11 13.25
C VAL A 188 6.06 -1.81 12.02
N GLN A 189 6.42 -3.07 11.82
CA GLN A 189 5.73 -3.92 10.86
C GLN A 189 4.35 -4.29 11.41
N ASN A 190 3.32 -3.55 10.98
CA ASN A 190 1.94 -3.71 11.46
C ASN A 190 1.20 -4.93 10.87
N SER A 191 1.84 -5.72 10.03
CA SER A 191 1.30 -6.97 9.51
C SER A 191 2.43 -7.88 9.04
N LYS A 192 2.24 -9.19 9.17
CA LYS A 192 3.18 -10.23 8.70
C LYS A 192 3.49 -10.12 7.19
N VAL A 193 2.64 -9.43 6.43
CA VAL A 193 2.70 -9.29 4.96
C VAL A 193 3.39 -7.99 4.52
N HIS A 194 3.71 -7.04 5.40
CA HIS A 194 4.18 -5.70 5.02
C HIS A 194 5.69 -5.45 5.17
N ALA A 195 6.49 -6.45 4.92
CA ALA A 195 7.75 -6.15 4.26
C ALA A 195 7.42 -5.49 2.92
N LYS A 196 8.11 -4.41 2.56
CA LYS A 196 7.87 -3.74 1.27
C LYS A 196 7.93 -4.78 0.16
N GLN A 197 6.78 -5.04 -0.46
CA GLN A 197 6.67 -6.01 -1.54
C GLN A 197 7.59 -5.61 -2.70
N PRO A 198 8.28 -6.57 -3.33
CA PRO A 198 9.06 -6.31 -4.53
C PRO A 198 8.21 -5.61 -5.59
N SER A 199 8.76 -4.63 -6.28
CA SER A 199 8.10 -3.98 -7.42
C SER A 199 7.87 -4.99 -8.54
N LYS A 200 7.03 -4.65 -9.53
CA LYS A 200 6.79 -5.51 -10.69
C LYS A 200 8.11 -5.91 -11.40
N ILE A 201 9.05 -4.97 -11.49
CA ILE A 201 10.37 -5.19 -12.10
C ILE A 201 11.21 -6.13 -11.21
N GLU A 202 11.22 -5.92 -9.89
CA GLU A 202 11.93 -6.83 -8.97
C GLU A 202 11.38 -8.26 -9.07
N LYS A 203 10.05 -8.43 -9.11
CA LYS A 203 9.40 -9.74 -9.29
C LYS A 203 9.74 -10.39 -10.62
N GLU A 204 9.85 -9.61 -11.69
CA GLU A 204 10.23 -10.09 -13.01
C GLU A 204 11.70 -10.56 -13.04
N ILE A 205 12.61 -9.82 -12.39
CA ILE A 205 14.01 -10.21 -12.24
C ILE A 205 14.11 -11.49 -11.40
N GLU A 206 13.41 -11.56 -10.28
CA GLU A 206 13.37 -12.71 -9.37
C GLU A 206 12.77 -13.96 -10.04
N SER A 207 11.76 -13.81 -10.91
CA SER A 207 11.19 -14.93 -11.68
C SER A 207 12.18 -15.57 -12.66
N ARG A 208 13.24 -14.86 -13.03
CA ARG A 208 14.35 -15.36 -13.85
C ARG A 208 15.48 -16.01 -13.02
N GLY A 209 15.26 -16.21 -11.72
CA GLY A 209 16.25 -16.78 -10.80
C GLY A 209 17.35 -15.81 -10.36
N VAL A 210 17.19 -14.51 -10.64
CA VAL A 210 18.17 -13.47 -10.33
C VAL A 210 17.69 -12.59 -9.20
N ARG A 211 18.51 -12.37 -8.16
CA ARG A 211 18.21 -11.37 -7.11
C ARG A 211 18.50 -9.96 -7.58
N SER A 212 17.57 -9.04 -7.37
CA SER A 212 17.81 -7.63 -7.71
C SER A 212 18.74 -6.97 -6.68
N TYR A 213 19.61 -6.04 -7.14
CA TYR A 213 20.46 -5.24 -6.24
C TYR A 213 19.66 -4.55 -5.12
N LYS A 214 18.47 -4.10 -5.45
CA LYS A 214 17.60 -3.44 -4.49
C LYS A 214 17.06 -4.39 -3.40
N THR A 215 16.79 -5.64 -3.77
CA THR A 215 16.42 -6.68 -2.81
C THR A 215 17.60 -7.01 -1.89
N ASN A 216 18.80 -7.13 -2.44
CA ASN A 216 20.01 -7.39 -1.66
C ASN A 216 20.31 -6.25 -0.68
N LEU A 217 20.33 -4.99 -1.15
CA LEU A 217 20.57 -3.83 -0.27
C LEU A 217 19.50 -3.70 0.82
N ARG A 218 18.24 -4.00 0.50
CA ARG A 218 17.15 -3.99 1.49
C ARG A 218 17.39 -5.02 2.60
N GLU A 219 17.80 -6.21 2.22
CA GLU A 219 18.05 -7.30 3.16
C GLU A 219 19.27 -7.01 4.05
N LEU A 220 20.37 -6.53 3.47
CA LEU A 220 21.55 -6.11 4.23
C LEU A 220 21.21 -4.98 5.23
N CYS A 221 20.44 -3.98 4.80
CA CYS A 221 19.99 -2.92 5.71
C CYS A 221 19.12 -3.44 6.86
N ARG A 222 18.26 -4.44 6.63
CA ARG A 222 17.44 -5.06 7.67
C ARG A 222 18.28 -5.84 8.66
N ILE A 223 19.23 -6.64 8.17
CA ILE A 223 20.13 -7.44 9.02
C ILE A 223 21.01 -6.53 9.87
N ALA A 224 21.57 -5.47 9.28
CA ALA A 224 22.32 -4.48 10.02
C ALA A 224 21.48 -3.83 11.15
N ALA A 225 20.21 -3.46 10.85
CA ALA A 225 19.31 -2.87 11.84
C ALA A 225 18.93 -3.83 12.97
N GLN A 226 18.89 -5.14 12.71
CA GLN A 226 18.64 -6.16 13.73
C GLN A 226 19.83 -6.43 14.66
N ARG A 227 21.02 -5.97 14.29
CA ARG A 227 22.28 -6.26 15.01
C ARG A 227 22.89 -5.04 15.68
N ALA A 228 22.83 -3.90 15.01
CA ALA A 228 23.42 -2.65 15.49
C ALA A 228 22.69 -2.11 16.72
N THR A 229 23.46 -1.57 17.66
CA THR A 229 22.95 -0.88 18.85
C THR A 229 22.93 0.64 18.69
N ASN A 230 23.58 1.15 17.65
CA ASN A 230 23.63 2.56 17.30
C ASN A 230 23.92 2.77 15.80
N LEU A 231 23.83 4.02 15.35
CA LEU A 231 24.02 4.38 13.95
C LEU A 231 25.45 4.15 13.42
N VAL A 232 26.46 4.27 14.28
CA VAL A 232 27.85 4.07 13.89
C VAL A 232 28.07 2.59 13.57
N GLU A 233 27.68 1.71 14.48
CA GLU A 233 27.74 0.26 14.30
C GLU A 233 26.90 -0.20 13.08
N TYR A 234 25.73 0.40 12.87
CA TYR A 234 24.90 0.13 11.68
C TYR A 234 25.64 0.40 10.38
N ARG A 235 26.37 1.52 10.32
CA ARG A 235 27.15 1.90 9.14
C ARG A 235 28.37 1.00 8.96
N GLU A 236 29.10 0.71 10.03
CA GLU A 236 30.26 -0.19 10.04
C GLU A 236 29.91 -1.60 9.53
N LEU A 237 28.76 -2.13 9.96
CA LEU A 237 28.26 -3.41 9.47
C LEU A 237 27.99 -3.37 7.95
N LEU A 238 27.34 -2.30 7.48
CA LEU A 238 27.05 -2.14 6.05
C LEU A 238 28.34 -1.98 5.24
N GLU A 239 29.30 -1.17 5.69
CA GLU A 239 30.61 -0.99 5.06
C GLU A 239 31.40 -2.30 4.99
N GLY A 240 31.39 -3.08 6.07
CA GLY A 240 32.01 -4.41 6.13
C GLY A 240 31.38 -5.42 5.13
N TRP A 241 30.18 -5.14 4.65
CA TRP A 241 29.48 -5.95 3.62
C TRP A 241 29.53 -5.35 2.22
N GLY A 242 30.37 -4.33 2.00
CA GLY A 242 30.51 -3.67 0.70
C GLY A 242 29.35 -2.73 0.36
N VAL A 243 28.74 -2.12 1.35
CA VAL A 243 27.67 -1.12 1.17
C VAL A 243 28.11 0.21 1.75
N ASP A 244 28.38 1.18 0.88
CA ASP A 244 28.69 2.55 1.27
C ASP A 244 27.43 3.29 1.76
N THR A 245 27.62 4.14 2.78
CA THR A 245 26.53 4.91 3.40
C THR A 245 26.80 6.40 3.34
N GLN A 246 25.86 7.17 2.79
CA GLN A 246 25.96 8.61 2.64
C GLN A 246 24.70 9.33 3.12
N PHE A 247 24.89 10.48 3.77
CA PHE A 247 23.77 11.38 4.08
C PHE A 247 23.63 12.46 3.02
N ARG A 248 22.45 12.59 2.42
CA ARG A 248 22.10 13.63 1.45
C ARG A 248 20.77 14.27 1.86
N ARG A 249 20.79 15.58 2.14
CA ARG A 249 19.58 16.36 2.52
C ARG A 249 18.81 15.68 3.69
N GLY A 250 19.51 15.26 4.74
CA GLY A 250 18.91 14.63 5.93
C GLY A 250 18.41 13.20 5.73
N ARG A 251 18.72 12.54 4.61
CA ARG A 251 18.35 11.15 4.34
C ARG A 251 19.59 10.29 4.15
N MET A 252 19.58 9.11 4.72
CA MET A 252 20.63 8.12 4.50
C MET A 252 20.38 7.37 3.18
N TYR A 253 21.42 7.29 2.38
CA TYR A 253 21.50 6.51 1.16
C TYR A 253 22.51 5.39 1.33
N VAL A 254 22.22 4.26 0.74
CA VAL A 254 23.10 3.11 0.64
C VAL A 254 23.42 2.83 -0.82
N THR A 255 24.67 2.52 -1.08
CA THR A 255 25.19 2.28 -2.42
C THR A 255 26.04 0.99 -2.39
N ASP A 256 25.81 0.10 -3.34
CA ASP A 256 26.65 -1.06 -3.54
C ASP A 256 28.02 -0.60 -4.03
N THR A 257 29.11 -0.95 -3.31
CA THR A 257 30.47 -0.52 -3.65
C THR A 257 30.95 -1.09 -4.98
N ASP A 258 30.45 -2.27 -5.38
CA ASP A 258 30.77 -2.89 -6.65
C ASP A 258 29.98 -2.28 -7.83
N ASN A 259 28.89 -1.57 -7.54
CA ASN A 259 28.09 -0.93 -8.57
C ASN A 259 27.46 0.40 -8.08
N ALA A 260 28.25 1.48 -8.16
CA ALA A 260 27.87 2.82 -7.71
C ALA A 260 26.62 3.41 -8.41
N ARG A 261 26.12 2.78 -9.50
CA ARG A 261 24.86 3.18 -10.16
C ARG A 261 23.63 2.91 -9.28
N TYR A 262 23.71 1.98 -8.34
CA TYR A 262 22.59 1.55 -7.50
C TYR A 262 22.67 2.18 -6.11
N SER A 263 22.30 3.46 -6.04
CA SER A 263 22.17 4.21 -4.78
C SER A 263 20.70 4.40 -4.42
N PHE A 264 20.30 3.96 -3.23
CA PHE A 264 18.91 4.04 -2.77
C PHE A 264 18.83 4.67 -1.38
N SER A 265 17.82 5.50 -1.15
CA SER A 265 17.49 5.92 0.20
C SER A 265 17.00 4.71 1.02
N VAL A 266 17.56 4.52 2.21
CA VAL A 266 17.21 3.43 3.13
C VAL A 266 15.71 3.36 3.37
N THR A 267 15.05 4.50 3.61
CA THR A 267 13.59 4.59 3.78
C THR A 267 12.80 4.18 2.53
N LYS A 268 13.39 4.31 1.32
CA LYS A 268 12.75 3.82 0.09
C LYS A 268 12.93 2.32 -0.09
N LEU A 269 14.00 1.76 0.43
CA LEU A 269 14.22 0.30 0.45
C LEU A 269 13.22 -0.34 1.40
N ASP A 270 13.09 0.20 2.61
CA ASP A 270 12.13 -0.23 3.61
C ASP A 270 11.69 0.96 4.47
N ALA A 271 10.38 1.17 4.59
CA ALA A 271 9.83 2.28 5.38
C ALA A 271 10.04 2.10 6.90
N SER A 272 10.23 0.87 7.37
CA SER A 272 10.54 0.58 8.78
C SER A 272 11.95 1.00 9.18
N LEU A 273 12.85 1.21 8.21
CA LEU A 273 14.21 1.70 8.40
C LEU A 273 14.31 3.24 8.29
N ASN A 274 13.23 3.95 8.64
CA ASN A 274 13.27 5.39 8.84
C ASN A 274 14.06 5.73 10.13
N PRO A 275 14.44 6.98 10.39
CA PRO A 275 15.24 7.33 11.58
C PRO A 275 14.64 6.80 12.88
N GLU A 276 13.34 6.98 13.09
CA GLU A 276 12.64 6.52 14.30
C GLU A 276 12.61 4.99 14.42
N GLY A 277 12.47 4.29 13.28
CA GLY A 277 12.50 2.83 13.23
C GLY A 277 13.86 2.26 13.53
N LEU A 278 14.94 2.87 13.02
CA LEU A 278 16.32 2.51 13.33
C LEU A 278 16.64 2.76 14.79
N GLU A 279 16.31 3.94 15.34
CA GLU A 279 16.53 4.23 16.75
C GLU A 279 15.82 3.24 17.69
N ARG A 280 14.61 2.82 17.32
CA ARG A 280 13.87 1.81 18.08
C ARG A 280 14.55 0.45 17.99
N ALA A 281 15.00 0.03 16.80
CA ALA A 281 15.75 -1.21 16.62
C ALA A 281 17.02 -1.20 17.46
N PHE A 282 17.78 -0.11 17.45
CA PHE A 282 19.00 0.04 18.23
C PHE A 282 18.75 -0.05 19.75
N ARG A 283 17.71 0.62 20.24
CA ARG A 283 17.32 0.52 21.67
C ARG A 283 16.95 -0.90 22.06
N ASN A 284 16.20 -1.60 21.23
CA ASN A 284 15.81 -2.99 21.50
C ASN A 284 17.02 -3.93 21.51
N ASN A 285 17.96 -3.74 20.57
CA ASN A 285 19.18 -4.53 20.50
C ASN A 285 20.10 -4.27 21.72
N ALA A 286 20.23 -3.01 22.15
CA ALA A 286 20.98 -2.64 23.32
C ALA A 286 20.37 -3.22 24.61
N ALA A 287 19.03 -3.26 24.71
CA ALA A 287 18.34 -3.84 25.87
C ALA A 287 18.40 -5.38 25.89
N GLY A 288 18.40 -6.04 24.73
CA GLY A 288 18.48 -7.51 24.60
C GLY A 288 19.90 -8.07 24.72
N GLY A 289 20.92 -7.23 24.58
CA GLY A 289 22.34 -7.61 24.63
C GLY A 289 22.87 -8.05 26.03
N SER A 290 22.01 -7.99 27.07
CA SER A 290 22.35 -8.44 28.42
C SER A 290 22.11 -9.93 28.71
N ALA A 291 21.54 -10.68 27.75
CA ALA A 291 21.29 -12.12 27.96
C ALA A 291 21.60 -12.92 26.68
N ASN A 292 22.71 -13.61 26.72
CA ASN A 292 23.14 -14.71 25.85
C ASN A 292 23.60 -14.37 24.40
N GLY A 293 24.90 -14.47 24.17
CA GLY A 293 25.30 -15.09 22.96
C GLY A 293 26.40 -14.53 22.09
N ALA A 294 27.59 -14.33 22.67
CA ALA A 294 28.79 -14.09 21.84
C ALA A 294 29.21 -15.30 20.97
N ASP A 295 28.74 -16.49 21.25
CA ASP A 295 29.28 -17.73 20.65
C ASP A 295 28.45 -18.31 19.48
N ARG A 296 27.15 -17.98 19.37
CA ARG A 296 26.32 -18.42 18.21
C ARG A 296 26.40 -17.49 17.01
N THR A 297 26.94 -16.31 17.20
CA THR A 297 26.89 -15.20 16.25
C THR A 297 27.93 -15.33 15.12
N GLU A 298 29.07 -15.94 15.35
CA GLU A 298 30.14 -16.03 14.35
C GLU A 298 29.91 -17.14 13.32
N THR A 299 29.39 -18.29 13.68
CA THR A 299 29.16 -19.40 12.76
C THR A 299 28.01 -19.15 11.81
N VAL A 300 26.86 -18.65 12.33
CA VAL A 300 25.71 -18.24 11.51
C VAL A 300 26.04 -17.02 10.64
N ARG A 301 26.95 -16.15 11.10
CA ARG A 301 27.48 -14.99 10.37
C ARG A 301 28.31 -15.41 9.16
N ALA A 302 29.19 -16.40 9.30
CA ALA A 302 30.04 -16.88 8.23
C ALA A 302 29.22 -17.63 7.15
N GLU A 303 28.31 -18.51 7.54
CA GLU A 303 27.48 -19.30 6.61
C GLU A 303 26.48 -18.43 5.85
N TYR A 304 25.83 -17.46 6.52
CA TYR A 304 24.83 -16.59 5.88
C TYR A 304 25.47 -15.56 4.95
N LEU A 305 26.61 -14.97 5.36
CA LEU A 305 27.37 -14.01 4.52
C LEU A 305 28.06 -14.72 3.36
N SER A 306 28.55 -15.93 3.54
CA SER A 306 29.07 -16.78 2.47
C SER A 306 27.96 -17.09 1.46
N GLY A 307 26.77 -17.52 1.89
CA GLY A 307 25.65 -17.81 1.01
C GLY A 307 25.15 -16.59 0.22
N ILE A 308 25.08 -15.40 0.83
CA ILE A 308 24.71 -14.16 0.12
C ILE A 308 25.81 -13.72 -0.86
N ARG A 309 27.07 -13.81 -0.44
CA ARG A 309 28.23 -13.47 -1.26
C ARG A 309 28.37 -14.42 -2.46
N ASP A 310 28.18 -15.71 -2.24
CA ASP A 310 28.28 -16.74 -3.29
C ASP A 310 27.12 -16.64 -4.30
N ALA A 311 25.90 -16.37 -3.83
CA ALA A 311 24.76 -16.07 -4.71
C ALA A 311 25.00 -14.80 -5.54
N TYR A 312 25.62 -13.77 -4.93
CA TYR A 312 25.96 -12.52 -5.62
C TYR A 312 27.09 -12.70 -6.62
N LEU A 313 28.13 -13.47 -6.30
CA LEU A 313 29.24 -13.77 -7.19
C LEU A 313 28.83 -14.69 -8.34
N ALA A 314 27.93 -15.63 -8.12
CA ALA A 314 27.31 -16.45 -9.16
C ALA A 314 26.50 -15.60 -10.14
N TYR A 315 25.75 -14.64 -9.66
CA TYR A 315 25.03 -13.66 -10.48
C TYR A 315 25.97 -12.80 -11.34
N ARG A 316 27.08 -12.31 -10.76
CA ARG A 316 28.08 -11.52 -11.51
C ARG A 316 28.68 -12.31 -12.68
N ARG A 317 28.96 -13.59 -12.51
CA ARG A 317 29.50 -14.45 -13.57
C ARG A 317 28.52 -14.65 -14.72
N GLN A 318 27.22 -14.79 -14.39
CA GLN A 318 26.16 -14.93 -15.42
C GLN A 318 25.82 -13.60 -16.14
N ALA A 319 26.04 -12.45 -15.51
CA ALA A 319 25.79 -11.15 -16.12
C ALA A 319 26.93 -10.62 -16.97
N GLN A 320 28.09 -11.32 -16.97
CA GLN A 320 29.29 -11.02 -17.78
C GLN A 320 29.49 -12.01 -18.92
N SER A 321 28.71 -13.09 -19.01
CA SER A 321 28.58 -14.01 -20.15
C SER A 321 27.38 -13.63 -21.03
#